data_568afdf619732c43200be400525238eb
#
_entry.id   568afdf619732c43200be400525238eb
#
_cell.length_a   1.000
_cell.length_b   1.000
_cell.length_c   1.000
_cell.angle_alpha   90.00
_cell.angle_beta   90.00
_cell.angle_gamma   90.00
#
_symmetry.space_group_name_H-M   'P 1'
#
loop_
_entity.id
_entity.type
_entity.pdbx_description
1 polymer ?
#
loop_
_entity_poly.entity_id
_entity_poly.type
_entity_poly.pdbx_seq_one_letter_code
_entity_poly.pdbx_strand_id
1 'polypeptide(L)'
;MKLATLCYVIDKSQNKTLMIHRVKKENDYHEGKWNGLGGKLELGESPEDCVIREIKEEAGLIIKNPRMHGFITFPNFDKVDDWYVFIFTAEDFKGNLIDSPEGNLKWIPNDELTSLNLWDGDKIFLQWLFQDRFFSAKFLYENGKYKNHTVSFY
;
A
#
# COMPACT_ATOMS: atom_id res chain seq x y z
N MET A 1 9.62 3.28 -16.09
CA MET A 1 8.71 3.95 -15.17
C MET A 1 7.50 3.05 -14.90
N LYS A 2 7.17 2.85 -13.65
CA LYS A 2 6.04 2.01 -13.23
C LYS A 2 5.04 2.84 -12.44
N LEU A 3 3.75 2.67 -12.75
CA LEU A 3 2.65 3.32 -12.05
C LEU A 3 1.87 2.27 -11.28
N ALA A 4 1.69 2.49 -9.99
CA ALA A 4 1.05 1.52 -9.12
C ALA A 4 0.18 2.19 -8.07
N THR A 5 -0.65 1.40 -7.42
CA THR A 5 -1.46 1.82 -6.28
C THR A 5 -1.09 1.02 -5.05
N LEU A 6 -1.33 1.62 -3.91
CA LEU A 6 -1.21 0.97 -2.60
C LEU A 6 -2.39 1.46 -1.76
N CYS A 7 -3.13 0.52 -1.20
CA CYS A 7 -4.36 0.84 -0.45
C CYS A 7 -4.38 0.15 0.90
N TYR A 8 -4.78 0.91 1.89
CA TYR A 8 -5.00 0.43 3.25
C TYR A 8 -6.50 0.43 3.52
N VAL A 9 -7.09 -0.76 3.59
CA VAL A 9 -8.51 -0.92 3.93
C VAL A 9 -8.63 -0.87 5.45
N ILE A 10 -9.43 0.07 5.94
CA ILE A 10 -9.56 0.34 7.38
C ILE A 10 -10.96 -0.02 7.85
N ASP A 11 -11.05 -0.90 8.82
CA ASP A 11 -12.28 -1.18 9.55
C ASP A 11 -12.34 -0.24 10.75
N LYS A 12 -13.10 0.84 10.61
CA LYS A 12 -13.22 1.86 11.66
C LYS A 12 -13.96 1.34 12.88
N SER A 13 -14.85 0.38 12.72
CA SER A 13 -15.61 -0.18 13.86
C SER A 13 -14.70 -0.96 14.81
N GLN A 14 -13.64 -1.58 14.30
CA GLN A 14 -12.68 -2.36 15.08
C GLN A 14 -11.32 -1.69 15.22
N ASN A 15 -11.12 -0.55 14.58
CA ASN A 15 -9.85 0.18 14.57
C ASN A 15 -8.69 -0.69 14.08
N LYS A 16 -8.92 -1.38 12.94
CA LYS A 16 -7.95 -2.30 12.32
C LYS A 16 -7.76 -1.96 10.85
N THR A 17 -6.58 -2.29 10.35
CA THR A 17 -6.21 -2.12 8.94
C THR A 17 -5.84 -3.48 8.35
N LEU A 18 -6.32 -3.73 7.13
CA LEU A 18 -6.00 -4.95 6.42
C LEU A 18 -4.60 -4.87 5.83
N MET A 19 -3.77 -5.84 6.21
CA MET A 19 -2.40 -5.95 5.70
C MET A 19 -2.18 -7.33 5.10
N ILE A 20 -1.23 -7.42 4.20
CA ILE A 20 -0.83 -8.68 3.59
C ILE A 20 0.62 -9.00 3.96
N HIS A 21 0.85 -10.21 4.46
CA HIS A 21 2.18 -10.73 4.76
C HIS A 21 2.69 -11.51 3.56
N ARG A 22 3.74 -11.02 2.93
CA ARG A 22 4.28 -11.53 1.66
C ARG A 22 5.17 -12.75 1.90
N VAL A 23 4.54 -13.91 2.13
CA VAL A 23 5.25 -15.17 2.46
C VAL A 23 4.92 -16.32 1.50
N LYS A 24 4.08 -16.09 0.48
CA LYS A 24 3.63 -17.16 -0.43
C LYS A 24 4.46 -17.30 -1.71
N LYS A 25 5.20 -16.26 -2.10
CA LYS A 25 6.04 -16.27 -3.31
C LYS A 25 7.51 -16.22 -2.94
N GLU A 26 8.27 -17.21 -3.41
CA GLU A 26 9.73 -17.20 -3.28
C GLU A 26 10.33 -16.14 -4.21
N ASN A 27 11.43 -15.52 -3.77
CA ASN A 27 12.14 -14.49 -4.53
C ASN A 27 11.29 -13.26 -4.87
N ASP A 28 10.16 -13.06 -4.18
CA ASP A 28 9.40 -11.83 -4.25
C ASP A 28 10.24 -10.70 -3.63
N TYR A 29 10.30 -9.55 -4.30
CA TYR A 29 11.05 -8.39 -3.81
C TYR A 29 10.60 -7.98 -2.40
N HIS A 30 9.33 -8.19 -2.08
CA HIS A 30 8.74 -7.88 -0.78
C HIS A 30 8.68 -9.09 0.17
N GLU A 31 9.40 -10.17 -0.13
CA GLU A 31 9.34 -11.40 0.67
C GLU A 31 9.57 -11.14 2.16
N GLY A 32 8.67 -11.66 2.99
CA GLY A 32 8.71 -11.48 4.44
C GLY A 32 8.18 -10.14 4.94
N LYS A 33 7.87 -9.19 4.03
CA LYS A 33 7.34 -7.89 4.41
C LYS A 33 5.82 -7.90 4.53
N TRP A 34 5.32 -7.03 5.40
CA TRP A 34 3.91 -6.67 5.45
C TRP A 34 3.68 -5.43 4.59
N ASN A 35 2.60 -5.45 3.82
CA ASN A 35 2.25 -4.34 2.93
C ASN A 35 0.75 -4.07 2.97
N GLY A 36 0.35 -2.89 2.52
CA GLY A 36 -1.00 -2.66 2.05
C GLY A 36 -1.25 -3.45 0.75
N LEU A 37 -2.42 -3.31 0.19
CA LEU A 37 -2.85 -4.02 -1.01
C LEU A 37 -2.79 -3.08 -2.22
N GLY A 38 -2.47 -3.62 -3.38
CA GLY A 38 -2.43 -2.83 -4.60
C GLY A 38 -1.62 -3.51 -5.68
N GLY A 39 -1.38 -2.78 -6.75
CA GLY A 39 -0.63 -3.30 -7.88
C GLY A 39 -0.49 -2.28 -8.98
N LYS A 40 0.02 -2.73 -10.11
CA LYS A 40 0.27 -1.87 -11.26
C LYS A 40 -1.03 -1.50 -11.97
N LEU A 41 -1.09 -0.26 -12.48
CA LEU A 41 -2.19 0.17 -13.34
C LEU A 41 -2.15 -0.62 -14.65
N GLU A 42 -3.31 -1.03 -15.12
CA GLU A 42 -3.50 -1.57 -16.46
C GLU A 42 -3.84 -0.42 -17.43
N LEU A 43 -3.70 -0.68 -18.71
CA LEU A 43 -4.02 0.31 -19.74
C LEU A 43 -5.46 0.80 -19.58
N GLY A 44 -5.63 2.12 -19.59
CA GLY A 44 -6.95 2.76 -19.51
C GLY A 44 -7.53 2.87 -18.11
N GLU A 45 -6.86 2.34 -17.09
CA GLU A 45 -7.31 2.47 -15.71
C GLU A 45 -6.94 3.82 -15.12
N SER A 46 -7.87 4.41 -14.36
CA SER A 46 -7.53 5.44 -13.39
C SER A 46 -6.89 4.79 -12.15
N PRO A 47 -6.22 5.54 -11.27
CA PRO A 47 -5.78 4.99 -9.99
C PRO A 47 -6.93 4.37 -9.18
N GLU A 48 -8.11 4.99 -9.21
CA GLU A 48 -9.31 4.47 -8.54
C GLU A 48 -9.75 3.12 -9.12
N ASP A 49 -9.78 2.99 -10.45
CA ASP A 49 -10.11 1.73 -11.12
C ASP A 49 -9.14 0.62 -10.70
N CYS A 50 -7.86 0.94 -10.69
CA CYS A 50 -6.81 0.01 -10.33
C CYS A 50 -6.96 -0.48 -8.89
N VAL A 51 -7.15 0.42 -7.95
CA VAL A 51 -7.23 0.05 -6.54
C VAL A 51 -8.47 -0.80 -6.25
N ILE A 52 -9.60 -0.50 -6.88
CA ILE A 52 -10.83 -1.28 -6.72
C ILE A 52 -10.61 -2.71 -7.27
N ARG A 53 -10.01 -2.83 -8.45
CA ARG A 53 -9.71 -4.12 -9.07
C ARG A 53 -8.73 -4.93 -8.23
N GLU A 54 -7.61 -4.32 -7.84
CA GLU A 54 -6.56 -5.02 -7.09
C GLU A 54 -7.06 -5.53 -5.73
N ILE A 55 -7.83 -4.72 -5.00
CA ILE A 55 -8.39 -5.15 -3.72
C ILE A 55 -9.33 -6.35 -3.90
N LYS A 56 -10.13 -6.35 -4.97
CA LYS A 56 -11.01 -7.48 -5.26
C LYS A 56 -10.20 -8.74 -5.60
N GLU A 57 -9.19 -8.62 -6.43
CA GLU A 57 -8.34 -9.75 -6.82
C GLU A 57 -7.55 -10.32 -5.66
N GLU A 58 -6.97 -9.44 -4.82
CA GLU A 58 -6.08 -9.88 -3.75
C GLU A 58 -6.81 -10.26 -2.46
N ALA A 59 -7.92 -9.63 -2.16
CA ALA A 59 -8.60 -9.79 -0.87
C ALA A 59 -10.05 -10.27 -0.97
N GLY A 60 -10.68 -10.19 -2.14
CA GLY A 60 -12.08 -10.54 -2.31
C GLY A 60 -13.04 -9.47 -1.81
N LEU A 61 -12.55 -8.32 -1.42
CA LEU A 61 -13.36 -7.22 -0.94
C LEU A 61 -13.74 -6.27 -2.06
N ILE A 62 -14.96 -5.72 -1.99
CA ILE A 62 -15.44 -4.66 -2.87
C ILE A 62 -15.40 -3.36 -2.08
N ILE A 63 -14.50 -2.47 -2.45
CA ILE A 63 -14.38 -1.16 -1.83
C ILE A 63 -15.14 -0.11 -2.62
N LYS A 64 -15.62 0.91 -1.93
CA LYS A 64 -16.29 2.07 -2.51
C LYS A 64 -15.62 3.35 -2.03
N ASN A 65 -15.58 4.34 -2.91
CA ASN A 65 -15.06 5.68 -2.60
C ASN A 65 -13.68 5.64 -1.94
N PRO A 66 -12.69 4.97 -2.56
CA PRO A 66 -11.33 5.01 -2.04
C PRO A 66 -10.82 6.45 -2.03
N ARG A 67 -10.12 6.83 -0.98
CA ARG A 67 -9.58 8.18 -0.82
C ARG A 67 -8.09 8.19 -1.10
N MET A 68 -7.67 9.04 -2.03
CA MET A 68 -6.25 9.26 -2.30
C MET A 68 -5.67 10.20 -1.25
N HIS A 69 -4.65 9.76 -0.55
CA HIS A 69 -3.96 10.54 0.47
C HIS A 69 -2.68 11.16 -0.02
N GLY A 70 -2.09 10.59 -1.03
CA GLY A 70 -0.82 11.06 -1.49
C GLY A 70 -0.26 10.28 -2.66
N PHE A 71 0.93 10.70 -3.03
CA PHE A 71 1.66 10.20 -4.16
C PHE A 71 3.12 10.06 -3.76
N ILE A 72 3.71 8.91 -4.01
CA ILE A 72 5.10 8.66 -3.63
C ILE A 72 5.91 8.26 -4.85
N THR A 73 7.05 8.89 -5.01
CA THR A 73 8.06 8.53 -5.99
C THR A 73 9.14 7.70 -5.31
N PHE A 74 9.44 6.53 -5.89
CA PHE A 74 10.53 5.66 -5.46
C PHE A 74 11.53 5.53 -6.61
N PRO A 75 12.53 6.40 -6.68
CA PRO A 75 13.50 6.33 -7.78
C PRO A 75 14.29 5.03 -7.72
N ASN A 76 14.39 4.35 -8.86
CA ASN A 76 15.22 3.15 -9.05
C ASN A 76 15.05 2.10 -7.94
N PHE A 77 13.81 1.96 -7.44
CA PHE A 77 13.54 1.12 -6.27
C PHE A 77 13.92 -0.35 -6.47
N ASP A 78 13.59 -0.89 -7.64
CA ASP A 78 13.89 -2.28 -7.99
C ASP A 78 15.18 -2.41 -8.82
N LYS A 79 15.99 -1.35 -8.88
CA LYS A 79 17.22 -1.26 -9.68
C LYS A 79 17.01 -1.23 -11.19
N VAL A 80 15.76 -1.15 -11.63
CA VAL A 80 15.37 -1.12 -13.05
C VAL A 80 14.54 0.12 -13.36
N ASP A 81 13.50 0.36 -12.56
CA ASP A 81 12.50 1.39 -12.82
C ASP A 81 12.33 2.35 -11.65
N ASP A 82 11.90 3.56 -11.99
CA ASP A 82 11.31 4.47 -11.02
C ASP A 82 9.84 4.06 -10.82
N TRP A 83 9.41 4.00 -9.59
CA TRP A 83 8.04 3.68 -9.23
C TRP A 83 7.31 4.91 -8.74
N TYR A 84 6.10 5.10 -9.24
CA TYR A 84 5.19 6.17 -8.84
C TYR A 84 3.94 5.52 -8.29
N VAL A 85 3.69 5.73 -7.00
CA VAL A 85 2.67 4.99 -6.27
C VAL A 85 1.61 5.93 -5.72
N PHE A 86 0.34 5.70 -6.09
CA PHE A 86 -0.80 6.41 -5.55
C PHE A 86 -1.22 5.72 -4.25
N ILE A 87 -1.28 6.47 -3.15
CA ILE A 87 -1.56 5.94 -1.82
C ILE A 87 -3.02 6.23 -1.45
N PHE A 88 -3.75 5.16 -1.15
CA PHE A 88 -5.18 5.22 -0.83
C PHE A 88 -5.48 4.63 0.53
N THR A 89 -6.60 5.08 1.11
CA THR A 89 -7.32 4.33 2.14
C THR A 89 -8.73 4.04 1.64
N ALA A 90 -9.35 2.99 2.18
CA ALA A 90 -10.73 2.66 1.92
C ALA A 90 -11.40 2.23 3.23
N GLU A 91 -12.50 2.89 3.58
CA GLU A 91 -13.24 2.63 4.80
C GLU A 91 -14.60 1.99 4.52
N ASP A 92 -15.11 2.14 3.30
CA ASP A 92 -16.37 1.56 2.84
C ASP A 92 -16.08 0.31 2.02
N PHE A 93 -16.37 -0.85 2.59
CA PHE A 93 -16.10 -2.12 1.95
C PHE A 93 -17.12 -3.17 2.35
N LYS A 94 -17.24 -4.20 1.52
CA LYS A 94 -18.09 -5.36 1.77
C LYS A 94 -17.43 -6.62 1.21
N GLY A 95 -17.93 -7.77 1.64
CA GLY A 95 -17.45 -9.07 1.20
C GLY A 95 -16.65 -9.77 2.29
N ASN A 96 -16.12 -10.94 1.93
CA ASN A 96 -15.36 -11.78 2.83
C ASN A 96 -13.94 -11.96 2.25
N LEU A 97 -12.96 -12.02 3.12
CA LEU A 97 -11.57 -12.25 2.69
C LEU A 97 -11.44 -13.62 2.02
N ILE A 98 -10.70 -13.63 0.92
CA ILE A 98 -10.31 -14.87 0.24
C ILE A 98 -8.92 -15.31 0.70
N ASP A 99 -8.51 -16.53 0.32
CA ASP A 99 -7.14 -16.96 0.46
C ASP A 99 -6.31 -16.31 -0.66
N SER A 100 -5.60 -15.25 -0.31
CA SER A 100 -4.90 -14.44 -1.30
C SER A 100 -3.73 -15.19 -1.93
N PRO A 101 -3.56 -15.13 -3.26
CA PRO A 101 -2.38 -15.71 -3.92
C PRO A 101 -1.09 -14.93 -3.60
N GLU A 102 -1.20 -13.70 -3.13
CA GLU A 102 -0.05 -12.82 -2.88
C GLU A 102 0.57 -13.01 -1.48
N GLY A 103 -0.18 -13.52 -0.52
CA GLY A 103 0.29 -13.69 0.84
C GLY A 103 -0.83 -13.98 1.83
N ASN A 104 -0.54 -13.84 3.10
CA ASN A 104 -1.52 -14.03 4.17
C ASN A 104 -2.14 -12.70 4.57
N LEU A 105 -3.47 -12.60 4.45
CA LEU A 105 -4.22 -11.40 4.85
C LEU A 105 -4.50 -11.44 6.34
N LYS A 106 -4.38 -10.28 6.99
CA LYS A 106 -4.71 -10.15 8.40
C LYS A 106 -5.16 -8.73 8.72
N TRP A 107 -6.21 -8.61 9.53
CA TRP A 107 -6.61 -7.35 10.13
C TRP A 107 -5.69 -7.04 11.32
N ILE A 108 -4.93 -5.95 11.22
CA ILE A 108 -3.95 -5.55 12.24
C ILE A 108 -4.51 -4.36 13.01
N PRO A 109 -4.51 -4.37 14.36
CA PRO A 109 -4.85 -3.17 15.12
C PRO A 109 -4.01 -1.97 14.66
N ASN A 110 -4.66 -0.80 14.50
CA ASN A 110 -3.98 0.36 13.94
C ASN A 110 -2.77 0.82 14.77
N ASP A 111 -2.80 0.60 16.07
CA ASP A 111 -1.68 0.94 16.96
C ASP A 111 -0.50 -0.06 16.88
N GLU A 112 -0.68 -1.16 16.17
CA GLU A 112 0.36 -2.18 16.00
C GLU A 112 0.99 -2.17 14.59
N LEU A 113 0.50 -1.33 13.67
CA LEU A 113 0.95 -1.32 12.28
C LEU A 113 2.45 -1.09 12.15
N THR A 114 2.99 -0.11 12.87
CA THR A 114 4.41 0.25 12.75
C THR A 114 5.35 -0.73 13.45
N SER A 115 4.82 -1.69 14.20
CA SER A 115 5.62 -2.76 14.80
C SER A 115 5.84 -3.96 13.88
N LEU A 116 5.13 -4.01 12.75
CA LEU A 116 5.29 -5.07 11.75
C LEU A 116 6.62 -4.93 11.00
N ASN A 117 7.04 -6.02 10.35
CA ASN A 117 8.19 -5.98 9.44
C ASN A 117 7.79 -5.27 8.15
N LEU A 118 7.87 -3.97 8.15
CA LEU A 118 7.57 -3.09 7.01
C LEU A 118 8.86 -2.62 6.33
N TRP A 119 8.72 -2.14 5.11
CA TRP A 119 9.74 -1.27 4.54
C TRP A 119 9.89 -0.03 5.44
N ASP A 120 11.10 0.45 5.64
CA ASP A 120 11.35 1.55 6.58
C ASP A 120 10.57 2.81 6.23
N GLY A 121 10.43 3.12 4.93
CA GLY A 121 9.65 4.27 4.48
C GLY A 121 8.16 4.13 4.79
N ASP A 122 7.63 2.92 4.77
CA ASP A 122 6.23 2.67 5.08
C ASP A 122 5.89 3.06 6.52
N LYS A 123 6.83 2.85 7.44
CA LYS A 123 6.65 3.29 8.84
C LYS A 123 6.47 4.79 8.96
N ILE A 124 7.06 5.54 8.03
CA ILE A 124 6.97 7.00 8.00
C ILE A 124 5.65 7.45 7.42
N PHE A 125 5.32 7.02 6.18
CA PHE A 125 4.14 7.55 5.51
C PHE A 125 2.82 6.99 6.05
N LEU A 126 2.82 5.82 6.70
CA LEU A 126 1.60 5.30 7.34
C LEU A 126 1.03 6.30 8.35
N GLN A 127 1.87 7.02 9.05
CA GLN A 127 1.44 8.05 10.00
C GLN A 127 0.70 9.20 9.30
N TRP A 128 1.05 9.49 8.05
CA TRP A 128 0.41 10.57 7.28
C TRP A 128 -1.00 10.21 6.84
N LEU A 129 -1.33 8.92 6.75
CA LEU A 129 -2.66 8.46 6.33
C LEU A 129 -3.75 8.78 7.35
N PHE A 130 -3.37 8.98 8.61
CA PHE A 130 -4.30 9.32 9.68
C PHE A 130 -4.39 10.83 9.91
N GLN A 131 -3.73 11.62 9.06
CA GLN A 131 -3.80 13.07 9.04
C GLN A 131 -4.64 13.50 7.84
N ASP A 132 -5.37 14.60 7.98
CA ASP A 132 -6.21 15.13 6.90
C ASP A 132 -5.40 16.07 5.99
N ARG A 133 -4.35 15.52 5.35
CA ARG A 133 -3.44 16.25 4.47
C ARG A 133 -3.08 15.39 3.27
N PHE A 134 -3.08 16.02 2.08
CA PHE A 134 -2.54 15.38 0.89
C PHE A 134 -1.03 15.59 0.83
N PHE A 135 -0.30 14.56 0.41
CA PHE A 135 1.16 14.65 0.33
C PHE A 135 1.69 14.17 -1.02
N SER A 136 2.85 14.74 -1.40
CA SER A 136 3.69 14.22 -2.46
C SER A 136 5.07 14.00 -1.86
N ALA A 137 5.57 12.78 -1.94
CA ALA A 137 6.83 12.43 -1.30
C ALA A 137 7.76 11.69 -2.27
N LYS A 138 9.05 11.74 -1.97
CA LYS A 138 10.06 10.94 -2.67
C LYS A 138 10.86 10.19 -1.61
N PHE A 139 10.89 8.86 -1.71
CA PHE A 139 11.65 8.00 -0.81
C PHE A 139 12.81 7.37 -1.54
N LEU A 140 14.02 7.56 -1.03
CA LEU A 140 15.23 7.01 -1.61
C LEU A 140 15.65 5.75 -0.87
N TYR A 141 15.78 4.67 -1.64
CA TYR A 141 16.33 3.39 -1.18
C TYR A 141 17.58 3.07 -1.97
N GLU A 142 18.52 2.42 -1.31
CA GLU A 142 19.75 1.96 -1.94
C GLU A 142 20.04 0.55 -1.44
N ASN A 143 20.07 -0.42 -2.37
CA ASN A 143 20.25 -1.83 -2.06
C ASN A 143 19.23 -2.34 -1.03
N GLY A 144 17.97 -1.94 -1.19
CA GLY A 144 16.87 -2.32 -0.31
C GLY A 144 16.83 -1.61 1.04
N LYS A 145 17.71 -0.63 1.24
CA LYS A 145 17.78 0.12 2.50
C LYS A 145 17.33 1.56 2.31
N TYR A 146 16.48 2.00 3.21
CA TYR A 146 16.03 3.39 3.27
C TYR A 146 17.20 4.34 3.53
N LYS A 147 17.27 5.41 2.74
CA LYS A 147 18.30 6.46 2.89
C LYS A 147 17.71 7.76 3.43
N ASN A 148 16.75 8.33 2.71
CA ASN A 148 16.10 9.56 3.12
C ASN A 148 14.81 9.74 2.34
N HIS A 149 14.07 10.79 2.67
CA HIS A 149 12.89 11.19 1.94
C HIS A 149 12.72 12.70 1.96
N THR A 150 11.94 13.19 1.01
CA THR A 150 11.41 14.55 1.02
C THR A 150 9.90 14.48 0.90
N VAL A 151 9.18 15.45 1.44
CA VAL A 151 7.73 15.49 1.38
C VAL A 151 7.23 16.91 1.29
N SER A 152 6.19 17.10 0.49
CA SER A 152 5.41 18.33 0.43
C SER A 152 3.98 18.00 0.82
N PHE A 153 3.42 18.77 1.74
CA PHE A 153 2.02 18.62 2.16
C PHE A 153 1.18 19.73 1.56
N TYR A 154 -0.06 19.38 1.18
CA TYR A 154 -1.01 20.30 0.54
C TYR A 154 -2.28 20.44 1.35
#